data_de8a3bda7a36825bf0eeaad3b2a71aad
#
_entry.id   de8a3bda7a36825bf0eeaad3b2a71aad
#
_cell.length_a   1.000
_cell.length_b   1.000
_cell.length_c   1.000
_cell.angle_alpha   90.00
_cell.angle_beta   90.00
_cell.angle_gamma   90.00
#
_symmetry.space_group_name_H-M   'P 1'
#
loop_
_entity.id
_entity.type
_entity.pdbx_description
1 polymer ?
#
loop_
_entity_poly.entity_id
_entity_poly.type
_entity_poly.pdbx_seq_one_letter_code
_entity_poly.pdbx_strand_id
1 'polypeptide(L)'
;MESECDIILLSYENPLLLKKCVMSILEHTRTRSTLIVVDNGSRDPEVKKYLDKIHGNDIVDIEKVFCEENTGFAKGMNKGLRLADAPFVCLLNNDCVVTGGWIEEMISVAETRADIGLVNPQSSTFGSYPDHSVLINEHAKLLTDKKGRYVELGHAIGFACLIKREVIDKIGYLDEAYEGVCYEDTDFSVRAHNAGYISVMAEGAYVFHKEQASRRGLEGKEEIYSRNKKIFEDRWGKLIRVLYMDNTRDIYDQVEVKRDYEALKGLARQRVAVHVWIIDRYSTRKGGAGLDNVEADKHADISIELRLPRLVRLQLLWALLAKKKKYDAVILQQGFIARLAGFFGSFRGTEIFILRPERLISGKSGDIFDLKKPAPFVEYLRKNE
;
A
#
# COMPACT_ATOMS: atom_id res chain seq x y z
N MET A 1 30.85 12.49 -7.63
CA MET A 1 30.32 11.56 -6.59
C MET A 1 29.05 10.98 -7.15
N GLU A 2 28.87 9.67 -7.04
CA GLU A 2 27.70 8.98 -7.59
C GLU A 2 26.42 9.38 -6.85
N SER A 3 25.27 9.36 -7.56
CA SER A 3 23.94 9.59 -7.00
C SER A 3 23.55 8.42 -6.10
N GLU A 4 22.95 8.72 -4.94
CA GLU A 4 22.41 7.69 -4.04
C GLU A 4 20.95 7.38 -4.38
N CYS A 5 20.22 8.37 -4.92
CA CYS A 5 18.84 8.22 -5.31
C CYS A 5 18.51 8.99 -6.59
N ASP A 6 17.89 8.32 -7.56
CA ASP A 6 17.33 8.96 -8.74
C ASP A 6 15.84 9.23 -8.52
N ILE A 7 15.42 10.49 -8.62
CA ILE A 7 14.03 10.92 -8.45
C ILE A 7 13.44 11.11 -9.84
N ILE A 8 12.49 10.26 -10.23
CA ILE A 8 11.81 10.36 -11.52
C ILE A 8 10.53 11.16 -11.35
N LEU A 9 10.51 12.35 -11.93
CA LEU A 9 9.36 13.26 -11.91
C LEU A 9 8.66 13.23 -13.25
N LEU A 10 7.48 12.60 -13.31
CA LEU A 10 6.66 12.63 -14.52
C LEU A 10 5.83 13.91 -14.54
N SER A 11 6.01 14.72 -15.57
CA SER A 11 5.29 15.98 -15.78
C SER A 11 4.42 15.91 -17.04
N TYR A 12 3.19 16.39 -16.92
CA TYR A 12 2.30 16.65 -18.04
C TYR A 12 1.47 17.87 -17.74
N GLU A 13 1.59 18.93 -18.59
CA GLU A 13 0.91 20.20 -18.39
C GLU A 13 1.17 20.82 -17.01
N ASN A 14 0.38 21.79 -16.55
CA ASN A 14 0.41 22.37 -15.20
C ASN A 14 1.78 22.95 -14.73
N PRO A 15 2.31 23.98 -15.40
CA PRO A 15 3.65 24.53 -15.06
C PRO A 15 3.77 25.01 -13.61
N LEU A 16 2.67 25.45 -12.99
CA LEU A 16 2.69 25.89 -11.58
C LEU A 16 2.89 24.72 -10.60
N LEU A 17 2.30 23.56 -10.87
CA LEU A 17 2.49 22.37 -10.05
C LEU A 17 3.91 21.84 -10.22
N LEU A 18 4.37 21.67 -11.46
CA LEU A 18 5.73 21.29 -11.79
C LEU A 18 6.75 22.17 -11.05
N LYS A 19 6.59 23.51 -11.13
CA LYS A 19 7.47 24.44 -10.46
C LYS A 19 7.49 24.25 -8.95
N LYS A 20 6.32 24.10 -8.30
CA LYS A 20 6.24 23.87 -6.86
C LYS A 20 6.90 22.57 -6.44
N CYS A 21 6.67 21.52 -7.20
CA CYS A 21 7.25 20.21 -6.94
C CYS A 21 8.78 20.27 -7.03
N VAL A 22 9.34 20.75 -8.15
CA VAL A 22 10.79 20.87 -8.36
C VAL A 22 11.45 21.76 -7.29
N MET A 23 10.84 22.91 -6.98
CA MET A 23 11.37 23.80 -5.92
C MET A 23 11.41 23.09 -4.56
N SER A 24 10.36 22.34 -4.20
CA SER A 24 10.36 21.60 -2.93
C SER A 24 11.42 20.51 -2.89
N ILE A 25 11.67 19.82 -4.01
CA ILE A 25 12.75 18.82 -4.11
C ILE A 25 14.11 19.48 -3.88
N LEU A 26 14.43 20.57 -4.59
CA LEU A 26 15.70 21.29 -4.45
C LEU A 26 15.88 21.86 -3.04
N GLU A 27 14.81 22.27 -2.37
CA GLU A 27 14.85 22.85 -1.02
C GLU A 27 15.00 21.78 0.07
N HIS A 28 14.36 20.62 -0.08
CA HIS A 28 14.16 19.68 1.02
C HIS A 28 14.92 18.35 0.88
N THR A 29 15.55 18.06 -0.26
CA THR A 29 16.41 16.88 -0.44
C THR A 29 17.82 17.17 0.03
N ARG A 30 18.39 16.29 0.87
CA ARG A 30 19.77 16.38 1.38
C ARG A 30 20.62 15.20 0.96
N THR A 31 20.01 14.12 0.51
CA THR A 31 20.68 12.98 -0.13
C THR A 31 21.13 13.35 -1.54
N ARG A 32 22.36 13.01 -1.92
CA ARG A 32 22.86 13.22 -3.28
C ARG A 32 21.95 12.53 -4.29
N SER A 33 21.33 13.29 -5.17
CA SER A 33 20.27 12.78 -6.04
C SER A 33 20.36 13.34 -7.45
N THR A 34 19.86 12.56 -8.41
CA THR A 34 19.57 13.04 -9.77
C THR A 34 18.05 13.15 -9.94
N LEU A 35 17.57 14.37 -10.22
CA LEU A 35 16.17 14.60 -10.58
C LEU A 35 15.98 14.44 -12.09
N ILE A 36 15.42 13.32 -12.51
CA ILE A 36 15.07 13.03 -13.91
C ILE A 36 13.65 13.53 -14.17
N VAL A 37 13.53 14.70 -14.82
CA VAL A 37 12.24 15.27 -15.19
C VAL A 37 11.82 14.78 -16.56
N VAL A 38 10.78 13.97 -16.62
CA VAL A 38 10.19 13.48 -17.87
C VAL A 38 8.98 14.35 -18.22
N ASP A 39 9.14 15.22 -19.21
CA ASP A 39 8.01 15.94 -19.82
C ASP A 39 7.28 15.02 -20.80
N ASN A 40 6.10 14.59 -20.42
CA ASN A 40 5.29 13.62 -21.15
C ASN A 40 4.47 14.27 -22.28
N GLY A 41 5.11 15.12 -23.10
CA GLY A 41 4.50 15.77 -24.25
C GLY A 41 3.58 16.94 -23.88
N SER A 42 3.98 17.78 -22.94
CA SER A 42 3.22 18.99 -22.59
C SER A 42 3.13 19.96 -23.77
N ARG A 43 1.94 20.53 -23.95
CA ARG A 43 1.65 21.53 -24.99
C ARG A 43 1.74 22.96 -24.47
N ASP A 44 1.63 23.15 -23.16
CA ASP A 44 1.77 24.46 -22.50
C ASP A 44 3.21 24.97 -22.66
N PRO A 45 3.45 26.09 -23.38
CA PRO A 45 4.79 26.63 -23.59
C PRO A 45 5.50 27.03 -22.31
N GLU A 46 4.76 27.34 -21.24
CA GLU A 46 5.36 27.70 -19.95
C GLU A 46 6.03 26.49 -19.26
N VAL A 47 5.58 25.25 -19.55
CA VAL A 47 6.28 24.03 -19.09
C VAL A 47 7.67 23.98 -19.70
N LYS A 48 7.78 24.05 -21.01
CA LYS A 48 9.06 24.03 -21.73
C LYS A 48 9.97 25.16 -21.30
N LYS A 49 9.43 26.38 -21.24
CA LYS A 49 10.17 27.57 -20.81
C LYS A 49 10.69 27.44 -19.36
N TYR A 50 9.95 26.78 -18.48
CA TYR A 50 10.41 26.50 -17.13
C TYR A 50 11.50 25.44 -17.13
N LEU A 51 11.31 24.33 -17.83
CA LEU A 51 12.30 23.24 -17.93
C LEU A 51 13.62 23.72 -18.54
N ASP A 52 13.59 24.60 -19.55
CA ASP A 52 14.81 25.15 -20.15
C ASP A 52 15.67 25.93 -19.13
N LYS A 53 15.04 26.53 -18.12
CA LYS A 53 15.66 27.42 -17.14
C LYS A 53 16.06 26.79 -15.82
N ILE A 54 15.48 25.63 -15.47
CA ILE A 54 15.80 25.00 -14.21
C ILE A 54 17.21 24.37 -14.24
N HIS A 55 17.90 24.51 -13.12
CA HIS A 55 19.21 23.93 -12.88
C HIS A 55 19.20 23.24 -11.52
N GLY A 56 20.04 22.25 -11.34
CA GLY A 56 20.30 21.61 -10.06
C GLY A 56 21.01 22.53 -9.07
N ASN A 57 21.32 21.99 -7.92
CA ASN A 57 22.13 22.62 -6.88
C ASN A 57 23.30 21.67 -6.52
N ASP A 58 24.02 21.95 -5.42
CA ASP A 58 25.18 21.13 -5.00
C ASP A 58 24.80 19.68 -4.59
N ILE A 59 23.52 19.41 -4.35
CA ILE A 59 22.99 18.12 -3.86
C ILE A 59 22.20 17.38 -4.94
N VAL A 60 21.39 18.12 -5.72
CA VAL A 60 20.47 17.55 -6.71
C VAL A 60 20.89 18.00 -8.10
N ASP A 61 21.36 17.07 -8.92
CA ASP A 61 21.53 17.27 -10.36
C ASP A 61 20.20 17.15 -11.09
N ILE A 62 20.03 17.80 -12.26
CA ILE A 62 18.78 17.73 -13.04
C ILE A 62 19.04 17.23 -14.44
N GLU A 63 18.36 16.14 -14.80
CA GLU A 63 18.26 15.64 -16.16
C GLU A 63 16.85 15.85 -16.71
N LYS A 64 16.72 16.06 -18.01
CA LYS A 64 15.45 16.39 -18.68
C LYS A 64 15.23 15.46 -19.86
N VAL A 65 14.03 14.87 -19.91
CA VAL A 65 13.58 13.99 -21.00
C VAL A 65 12.31 14.58 -21.59
N PHE A 66 12.29 14.80 -22.89
CA PHE A 66 11.13 15.36 -23.60
C PHE A 66 10.48 14.28 -24.47
N CYS A 67 9.18 14.07 -24.29
CA CYS A 67 8.37 13.21 -25.13
C CYS A 67 7.65 14.05 -26.18
N GLU A 68 7.46 13.49 -27.37
CA GLU A 68 6.71 14.15 -28.44
C GLU A 68 5.21 14.24 -28.13
N GLU A 69 4.68 13.23 -27.42
CA GLU A 69 3.27 13.11 -27.07
C GLU A 69 3.08 12.50 -25.66
N ASN A 70 1.88 12.64 -25.11
CA ASN A 70 1.52 12.01 -23.85
C ASN A 70 1.38 10.49 -24.02
N THR A 71 2.31 9.75 -23.45
CA THR A 71 2.37 8.28 -23.53
C THR A 71 1.66 7.57 -22.36
N GLY A 72 1.03 8.30 -21.45
CA GLY A 72 0.44 7.79 -20.22
C GLY A 72 1.46 7.63 -19.10
N PHE A 73 0.97 7.20 -17.92
CA PHE A 73 1.79 7.19 -16.70
C PHE A 73 2.91 6.14 -16.76
N ALA A 74 2.58 4.87 -16.99
CA ALA A 74 3.57 3.79 -16.95
C ALA A 74 4.69 3.97 -17.98
N LYS A 75 4.33 4.29 -19.24
CA LYS A 75 5.32 4.53 -20.31
C LYS A 75 6.19 5.75 -20.03
N GLY A 76 5.57 6.83 -19.52
CA GLY A 76 6.30 8.04 -19.16
C GLY A 76 7.31 7.78 -18.03
N MET A 77 6.88 7.15 -16.93
CA MET A 77 7.75 6.78 -15.81
C MET A 77 8.87 5.82 -16.24
N ASN A 78 8.56 4.85 -17.11
CA ASN A 78 9.54 3.90 -17.62
C ASN A 78 10.67 4.56 -18.43
N LYS A 79 10.43 5.70 -19.08
CA LYS A 79 11.50 6.47 -19.74
C LYS A 79 12.55 6.96 -18.74
N GLY A 80 12.10 7.48 -17.59
CA GLY A 80 12.99 7.87 -16.51
C GLY A 80 13.65 6.65 -15.84
N LEU A 81 12.88 5.57 -15.59
CA LEU A 81 13.39 4.33 -14.99
C LEU A 81 14.53 3.69 -15.79
N ARG A 82 14.53 3.81 -17.11
CA ARG A 82 15.61 3.30 -17.98
C ARG A 82 16.89 4.13 -17.91
N LEU A 83 16.82 5.38 -17.48
CA LEU A 83 17.99 6.26 -17.33
C LEU A 83 18.56 6.19 -15.93
N ALA A 84 17.72 5.89 -14.96
CA ALA A 84 18.11 5.80 -13.56
C ALA A 84 19.10 4.64 -13.33
N ASP A 85 20.18 4.88 -12.55
CA ASP A 85 21.21 3.90 -12.21
C ASP A 85 21.60 3.88 -10.72
N ALA A 86 21.09 4.84 -9.93
CA ALA A 86 21.35 4.92 -8.50
C ALA A 86 20.80 3.69 -7.71
N PRO A 87 21.35 3.39 -6.52
CA PRO A 87 20.90 2.30 -5.65
C PRO A 87 19.40 2.38 -5.26
N PHE A 88 18.88 3.60 -5.19
CA PHE A 88 17.46 3.86 -4.94
C PHE A 88 16.85 4.67 -6.08
N VAL A 89 15.60 4.40 -6.39
CA VAL A 89 14.82 5.15 -7.38
C VAL A 89 13.49 5.56 -6.78
N CYS A 90 13.17 6.85 -6.85
CA CYS A 90 11.90 7.37 -6.34
C CYS A 90 11.00 7.84 -7.49
N LEU A 91 9.85 7.19 -7.68
CA LEU A 91 8.79 7.70 -8.56
C LEU A 91 8.07 8.85 -7.86
N LEU A 92 7.84 9.96 -8.53
CA LEU A 92 7.18 11.13 -7.95
C LEU A 92 6.24 11.80 -8.97
N ASN A 93 5.03 12.14 -8.53
CA ASN A 93 4.08 12.91 -9.33
C ASN A 93 4.37 14.42 -9.25
N ASN A 94 4.07 15.16 -10.32
CA ASN A 94 4.30 16.61 -10.37
C ASN A 94 3.32 17.45 -9.53
N ASP A 95 2.29 16.86 -8.95
CA ASP A 95 1.36 17.49 -8.01
C ASP A 95 1.69 17.22 -6.54
N CYS A 96 2.92 16.76 -6.28
CA CYS A 96 3.48 16.57 -4.95
C CYS A 96 4.28 17.79 -4.48
N VAL A 97 4.32 17.98 -3.15
CA VAL A 97 5.23 18.91 -2.46
C VAL A 97 5.94 18.09 -1.37
N VAL A 98 7.24 17.93 -1.52
CA VAL A 98 8.05 17.17 -0.57
C VAL A 98 8.46 18.05 0.62
N THR A 99 8.80 17.43 1.75
CA THR A 99 9.15 18.10 3.01
C THR A 99 10.53 17.70 3.51
N GLY A 100 11.07 18.41 4.49
CA GLY A 100 12.42 18.15 5.01
C GLY A 100 12.61 16.71 5.51
N GLY A 101 13.64 16.01 5.00
CA GLY A 101 13.99 14.66 5.40
C GLY A 101 13.13 13.55 4.78
N TRP A 102 12.32 13.85 3.77
CA TRP A 102 11.38 12.91 3.16
C TRP A 102 12.05 11.69 2.52
N ILE A 103 13.08 11.93 1.72
CA ILE A 103 13.76 10.85 0.98
C ILE A 103 14.74 10.09 1.89
N GLU A 104 15.43 10.82 2.76
CA GLU A 104 16.37 10.28 3.74
C GLU A 104 15.68 9.28 4.67
N GLU A 105 14.47 9.63 5.13
CA GLU A 105 13.68 8.75 5.99
C GLU A 105 13.19 7.51 5.24
N MET A 106 12.75 7.65 3.99
CA MET A 106 12.35 6.51 3.17
C MET A 106 13.52 5.56 2.88
N ILE A 107 14.72 6.09 2.59
CA ILE A 107 15.95 5.30 2.42
C ILE A 107 16.29 4.58 3.72
N SER A 108 16.31 5.31 4.84
CA SER A 108 16.62 4.73 6.15
C SER A 108 15.66 3.56 6.49
N VAL A 109 14.36 3.71 6.24
CA VAL A 109 13.38 2.63 6.43
C VAL A 109 13.65 1.46 5.47
N ALA A 110 13.97 1.72 4.20
CA ALA A 110 14.29 0.66 3.23
C ALA A 110 15.49 -0.19 3.69
N GLU A 111 16.48 0.44 4.33
CA GLU A 111 17.70 -0.22 4.80
C GLU A 111 17.52 -1.03 6.09
N THR A 112 16.43 -0.81 6.85
CA THR A 112 16.19 -1.56 8.10
C THR A 112 16.06 -3.07 7.88
N ARG A 113 15.60 -3.50 6.70
CA ARG A 113 15.43 -4.91 6.33
C ARG A 113 15.72 -5.13 4.84
N ALA A 114 16.34 -6.24 4.52
CA ALA A 114 16.66 -6.60 3.14
C ALA A 114 15.42 -6.79 2.25
N ASP A 115 14.32 -7.30 2.81
CA ASP A 115 13.07 -7.58 2.09
C ASP A 115 12.16 -6.35 1.91
N ILE A 116 12.43 -5.19 2.54
CA ILE A 116 11.74 -3.95 2.20
C ILE A 116 12.22 -3.47 0.84
N GLY A 117 11.38 -3.61 -0.18
CA GLY A 117 11.70 -3.23 -1.56
C GLY A 117 11.09 -1.91 -2.00
N LEU A 118 9.91 -1.56 -1.46
CA LEU A 118 9.14 -0.38 -1.83
C LEU A 118 8.76 0.41 -0.57
N VAL A 119 8.96 1.74 -0.60
CA VAL A 119 8.63 2.62 0.53
C VAL A 119 7.82 3.82 0.05
N ASN A 120 6.64 4.01 0.62
CA ASN A 120 5.87 5.24 0.47
C ASN A 120 6.08 6.17 1.69
N PRO A 121 5.97 7.49 1.54
CA PRO A 121 5.81 8.40 2.66
C PRO A 121 4.35 8.42 3.13
N GLN A 122 4.07 8.99 4.29
CA GLN A 122 2.73 9.50 4.60
C GLN A 122 2.38 10.68 3.69
N SER A 123 1.09 10.86 3.43
CA SER A 123 0.63 12.00 2.63
C SER A 123 -0.77 12.46 3.03
N SER A 124 -1.21 13.58 2.47
CA SER A 124 -2.57 14.09 2.61
C SER A 124 -3.67 13.14 2.07
N THR A 125 -3.30 12.15 1.27
CA THR A 125 -4.22 11.15 0.71
C THR A 125 -4.01 9.76 1.27
N PHE A 126 -2.94 9.59 2.07
CA PHE A 126 -2.56 8.31 2.61
C PHE A 126 -1.78 8.50 3.93
N GLY A 127 -2.35 8.06 5.04
CA GLY A 127 -1.74 8.15 6.37
C GLY A 127 -2.30 9.32 7.19
N SER A 128 -1.80 10.54 7.02
CA SER A 128 -2.26 11.69 7.81
C SER A 128 -2.51 12.94 6.97
N TYR A 129 -3.58 13.64 7.28
CA TYR A 129 -3.93 14.90 6.66
C TYR A 129 -3.55 16.06 7.59
N PRO A 130 -2.83 17.09 7.12
CA PRO A 130 -2.57 18.27 7.95
C PRO A 130 -3.89 18.99 8.25
N ASP A 131 -4.06 19.45 9.47
CA ASP A 131 -5.12 20.39 9.81
C ASP A 131 -4.98 21.62 8.88
N HIS A 132 -6.11 22.17 8.43
CA HIS A 132 -6.14 23.35 7.52
C HIS A 132 -5.38 24.56 8.06
N SER A 133 -5.14 24.64 9.37
CA SER A 133 -4.38 25.69 10.03
C SER A 133 -2.88 25.46 10.07
N VAL A 134 -2.40 24.24 9.73
CA VAL A 134 -0.98 23.86 9.85
C VAL A 134 -0.32 23.84 8.47
N LEU A 135 0.85 24.52 8.37
CA LEU A 135 1.67 24.44 7.15
C LEU A 135 2.21 23.02 6.94
N ILE A 136 2.39 22.64 5.67
CA ILE A 136 2.84 21.30 5.27
C ILE A 136 4.14 20.88 6.00
N ASN A 137 5.13 21.78 6.06
CA ASN A 137 6.39 21.52 6.73
C ASN A 137 6.26 21.42 8.25
N GLU A 138 5.33 22.15 8.87
CA GLU A 138 5.06 22.03 10.31
C GLU A 138 4.37 20.69 10.61
N HIS A 139 3.46 20.25 9.76
CA HIS A 139 2.86 18.92 9.88
C HIS A 139 3.92 17.82 9.78
N ALA A 140 4.86 17.92 8.83
CA ALA A 140 5.96 16.95 8.70
C ALA A 140 6.83 16.87 9.97
N LYS A 141 7.07 18.01 10.65
CA LYS A 141 7.83 18.04 11.92
C LYS A 141 7.14 17.26 13.04
N LEU A 142 5.80 17.20 13.05
CA LEU A 142 5.05 16.42 14.05
C LEU A 142 5.24 14.90 13.88
N LEU A 143 5.78 14.45 12.76
CA LEU A 143 6.06 13.05 12.50
C LEU A 143 7.50 12.64 12.84
N THR A 144 8.31 13.56 13.35
CA THR A 144 9.74 13.32 13.63
C THR A 144 9.98 12.24 14.69
N ASP A 145 9.08 12.09 15.66
CA ASP A 145 9.10 11.04 16.69
C ASP A 145 8.76 9.64 16.15
N LYS A 146 8.30 9.56 14.89
CA LYS A 146 7.98 8.31 14.20
C LYS A 146 9.08 7.84 13.24
N LYS A 147 10.23 8.50 13.21
CA LYS A 147 11.37 8.11 12.37
C LYS A 147 11.80 6.67 12.61
N GLY A 148 12.13 5.97 11.54
CA GLY A 148 12.48 4.55 11.54
C GLY A 148 11.30 3.60 11.70
N ARG A 149 10.07 4.12 11.95
CA ARG A 149 8.85 3.30 12.05
C ARG A 149 8.17 3.18 10.69
N TYR A 150 7.55 2.03 10.46
CA TYR A 150 6.81 1.80 9.22
C TYR A 150 5.56 0.93 9.46
N VAL A 151 4.65 0.99 8.49
CA VAL A 151 3.46 0.12 8.39
C VAL A 151 3.60 -0.69 7.11
N GLU A 152 3.43 -2.02 7.16
CA GLU A 152 3.38 -2.84 5.95
C GLU A 152 2.13 -2.51 5.13
N LEU A 153 2.28 -2.52 3.80
CA LEU A 153 1.22 -2.24 2.84
C LEU A 153 0.94 -3.47 1.98
N GLY A 154 -0.32 -3.66 1.59
CA GLY A 154 -0.67 -4.64 0.57
C GLY A 154 -0.14 -4.29 -0.82
N HIS A 155 0.07 -3.00 -1.09
CA HIS A 155 0.72 -2.48 -2.29
C HIS A 155 1.23 -1.05 -2.05
N ALA A 156 2.27 -0.67 -2.77
CA ALA A 156 2.74 0.71 -2.80
C ALA A 156 1.86 1.56 -3.72
N ILE A 157 1.87 2.88 -3.50
CA ILE A 157 1.08 3.86 -4.26
C ILE A 157 2.02 4.74 -5.08
N GLY A 158 1.75 4.90 -6.37
CA GLY A 158 2.66 5.50 -7.34
C GLY A 158 2.87 7.02 -7.25
N PHE A 159 2.18 7.76 -6.34
CA PHE A 159 2.36 9.22 -6.24
C PHE A 159 3.75 9.65 -5.75
N ALA A 160 4.33 8.88 -4.82
CA ALA A 160 5.68 9.00 -4.28
C ALA A 160 6.10 7.61 -3.77
N CYS A 161 6.96 6.92 -4.49
CA CYS A 161 7.37 5.55 -4.17
C CYS A 161 8.87 5.38 -4.36
N LEU A 162 9.59 5.19 -3.26
CA LEU A 162 10.99 4.79 -3.28
C LEU A 162 11.09 3.28 -3.54
N ILE A 163 11.96 2.88 -4.45
CA ILE A 163 12.18 1.50 -4.88
C ILE A 163 13.67 1.21 -4.79
N LYS A 164 14.06 0.09 -4.17
CA LYS A 164 15.43 -0.39 -4.28
C LYS A 164 15.73 -0.79 -5.74
N ARG A 165 16.89 -0.44 -6.25
CA ARG A 165 17.33 -0.81 -7.60
C ARG A 165 17.23 -2.31 -7.86
N GLU A 166 17.65 -3.13 -6.92
CA GLU A 166 17.58 -4.59 -7.02
C GLU A 166 16.17 -5.15 -7.28
N VAL A 167 15.10 -4.43 -6.86
CA VAL A 167 13.72 -4.80 -7.18
C VAL A 167 13.47 -4.61 -8.67
N ILE A 168 13.85 -3.44 -9.22
CA ILE A 168 13.70 -3.15 -10.65
C ILE A 168 14.49 -4.14 -11.50
N ASP A 169 15.71 -4.43 -11.10
CA ASP A 169 16.59 -5.39 -11.80
C ASP A 169 15.97 -6.81 -11.81
N LYS A 170 15.26 -7.17 -10.76
CA LYS A 170 14.66 -8.50 -10.60
C LYS A 170 13.32 -8.67 -11.31
N ILE A 171 12.45 -7.63 -11.28
CA ILE A 171 11.08 -7.74 -11.77
C ILE A 171 10.80 -6.89 -13.03
N GLY A 172 11.75 -6.06 -13.45
CA GLY A 172 11.60 -5.13 -14.57
C GLY A 172 10.82 -3.87 -14.19
N TYR A 173 10.39 -3.15 -15.20
CA TYR A 173 9.72 -1.85 -15.12
C TYR A 173 8.21 -1.97 -14.85
N LEU A 174 7.50 -0.82 -14.82
CA LEU A 174 6.04 -0.78 -14.79
C LEU A 174 5.47 -1.44 -16.05
N ASP A 175 4.37 -2.17 -15.93
CA ASP A 175 3.73 -2.81 -17.08
C ASP A 175 2.94 -1.78 -17.89
N GLU A 176 3.36 -1.61 -19.14
CA GLU A 176 2.80 -0.63 -20.07
C GLU A 176 1.43 -1.03 -20.65
N ALA A 177 0.92 -2.22 -20.32
CA ALA A 177 -0.45 -2.63 -20.61
C ALA A 177 -1.51 -1.83 -19.85
N TYR A 178 -1.12 -1.25 -18.70
CA TYR A 178 -1.96 -0.33 -17.95
C TYR A 178 -1.88 1.08 -18.54
N GLU A 179 -2.77 1.38 -19.47
CA GLU A 179 -2.83 2.70 -20.11
C GLU A 179 -3.49 3.74 -19.19
N GLY A 180 -3.04 4.98 -19.32
CA GLY A 180 -3.52 6.09 -18.53
C GLY A 180 -2.99 6.04 -17.11
N VAL A 181 -3.85 5.70 -16.15
CA VAL A 181 -3.55 5.66 -14.70
C VAL A 181 -4.28 4.49 -14.03
N CYS A 182 -3.80 4.07 -12.88
CA CYS A 182 -4.32 3.04 -12.00
C CYS A 182 -3.93 1.61 -12.38
N TYR A 183 -3.60 0.84 -11.34
CA TYR A 183 -3.20 -0.56 -11.32
C TYR A 183 -1.75 -0.86 -11.76
N GLU A 184 -1.02 0.06 -12.39
CA GLU A 184 0.40 -0.10 -12.73
C GLU A 184 1.28 -0.23 -11.49
N ASP A 185 1.01 0.56 -10.45
CA ASP A 185 1.68 0.53 -9.14
C ASP A 185 1.30 -0.70 -8.33
N THR A 186 0.03 -1.07 -8.37
CA THR A 186 -0.49 -2.27 -7.72
C THR A 186 0.09 -3.55 -8.36
N ASP A 187 0.16 -3.62 -9.70
CA ASP A 187 0.80 -4.72 -10.44
C ASP A 187 2.29 -4.82 -10.09
N PHE A 188 3.00 -3.69 -10.10
CA PHE A 188 4.41 -3.64 -9.75
C PHE A 188 4.65 -4.17 -8.33
N SER A 189 3.81 -3.76 -7.37
CA SER A 189 3.85 -4.24 -5.99
C SER A 189 3.61 -5.75 -5.88
N VAL A 190 2.63 -6.29 -6.62
CA VAL A 190 2.37 -7.74 -6.62
C VAL A 190 3.56 -8.52 -7.20
N ARG A 191 4.18 -8.03 -8.28
CA ARG A 191 5.40 -8.65 -8.82
C ARG A 191 6.55 -8.60 -7.82
N ALA A 192 6.73 -7.48 -7.11
CA ALA A 192 7.73 -7.33 -6.06
C ALA A 192 7.48 -8.30 -4.89
N HIS A 193 6.23 -8.42 -4.43
CA HIS A 193 5.86 -9.38 -3.38
C HIS A 193 6.15 -10.83 -3.79
N ASN A 194 5.81 -11.20 -5.02
CA ASN A 194 6.11 -12.53 -5.56
C ASN A 194 7.63 -12.79 -5.69
N ALA A 195 8.42 -11.74 -5.81
CA ALA A 195 9.88 -11.80 -5.82
C ALA A 195 10.51 -11.78 -4.40
N GLY A 196 9.69 -11.72 -3.35
CA GLY A 196 10.13 -11.78 -1.95
C GLY A 196 10.33 -10.43 -1.27
N TYR A 197 9.91 -9.33 -1.89
CA TYR A 197 9.96 -7.99 -1.29
C TYR A 197 8.62 -7.59 -0.68
N ILE A 198 8.64 -6.66 0.27
CA ILE A 198 7.44 -6.05 0.85
C ILE A 198 7.37 -4.56 0.54
N SER A 199 6.16 -4.04 0.53
CA SER A 199 5.86 -2.61 0.45
C SER A 199 5.58 -2.08 1.84
N VAL A 200 6.09 -0.88 2.18
CA VAL A 200 5.87 -0.26 3.48
C VAL A 200 5.57 1.24 3.34
N MET A 201 4.95 1.83 4.35
CA MET A 201 4.82 3.27 4.53
C MET A 201 5.72 3.73 5.67
N ALA A 202 6.70 4.59 5.39
CA ALA A 202 7.54 5.23 6.40
C ALA A 202 6.71 6.27 7.18
N GLU A 203 6.52 6.05 8.49
CA GLU A 203 5.68 6.91 9.31
C GLU A 203 6.32 8.29 9.60
N GLY A 204 7.64 8.38 9.52
CA GLY A 204 8.41 9.62 9.72
C GLY A 204 8.59 10.48 8.46
N ALA A 205 8.28 9.97 7.27
CA ALA A 205 8.37 10.70 6.01
C ALA A 205 7.02 11.30 5.62
N TYR A 206 7.01 12.53 5.07
CA TYR A 206 5.79 13.18 4.61
C TYR A 206 5.95 13.85 3.24
N VAL A 207 5.00 13.59 2.34
CA VAL A 207 4.87 14.25 1.03
C VAL A 207 3.43 14.69 0.85
N PHE A 208 3.19 16.00 0.71
CA PHE A 208 1.85 16.50 0.40
C PHE A 208 1.50 16.17 -1.04
N HIS A 209 0.38 15.48 -1.27
CA HIS A 209 -0.13 15.13 -2.59
C HIS A 209 -1.44 15.89 -2.85
N LYS A 210 -1.42 16.78 -3.84
CA LYS A 210 -2.60 17.55 -4.26
C LYS A 210 -3.48 16.70 -5.17
N GLU A 211 -4.09 15.66 -4.62
CA GLU A 211 -4.93 14.73 -5.37
C GLU A 211 -5.85 15.40 -6.40
N GLN A 212 -6.02 14.78 -7.57
CA GLN A 212 -6.90 15.17 -8.67
C GLN A 212 -6.42 16.26 -9.65
N ALA A 213 -5.27 16.89 -9.47
CA ALA A 213 -4.82 17.88 -10.45
C ALA A 213 -4.59 17.25 -11.83
N SER A 214 -4.00 16.04 -11.88
CA SER A 214 -3.73 15.29 -13.10
C SER A 214 -4.94 14.51 -13.62
N ARG A 215 -5.92 14.22 -12.75
CA ARG A 215 -7.11 13.42 -13.09
C ARG A 215 -8.29 14.24 -13.61
N ARG A 216 -8.34 15.57 -13.41
CA ARG A 216 -9.52 16.41 -13.73
C ARG A 216 -9.81 16.58 -15.22
N GLY A 217 -8.96 16.17 -16.13
CA GLY A 217 -9.11 16.36 -17.58
C GLY A 217 -9.17 15.11 -18.41
N LEU A 218 -9.08 13.90 -17.84
CA LEU A 218 -9.09 12.66 -18.61
C LEU A 218 -10.54 12.30 -19.01
N GLU A 219 -10.88 12.41 -20.28
CA GLU A 219 -12.08 11.80 -20.84
C GLU A 219 -11.98 10.28 -20.75
N GLY A 220 -13.11 9.58 -20.52
CA GLY A 220 -13.14 8.10 -20.47
C GLY A 220 -12.50 7.46 -19.24
N LYS A 221 -12.40 8.18 -18.11
CA LYS A 221 -11.76 7.66 -16.88
C LYS A 221 -12.33 6.34 -16.39
N GLU A 222 -13.65 6.21 -16.39
CA GLU A 222 -14.33 5.01 -15.88
C GLU A 222 -14.05 3.80 -16.78
N GLU A 223 -13.96 4.01 -18.08
CA GLU A 223 -13.60 2.96 -19.04
C GLU A 223 -12.15 2.53 -18.84
N ILE A 224 -11.21 3.48 -18.72
CA ILE A 224 -9.79 3.20 -18.45
C ILE A 224 -9.64 2.44 -17.15
N TYR A 225 -10.27 2.91 -16.07
CA TYR A 225 -10.24 2.24 -14.76
C TYR A 225 -10.81 0.81 -14.85
N SER A 226 -11.97 0.65 -15.49
CA SER A 226 -12.64 -0.66 -15.62
C SER A 226 -11.81 -1.64 -16.47
N ARG A 227 -11.15 -1.15 -17.53
CA ARG A 227 -10.24 -1.93 -18.37
C ARG A 227 -9.00 -2.37 -17.57
N ASN A 228 -8.32 -1.43 -16.91
CA ASN A 228 -7.13 -1.73 -16.14
C ASN A 228 -7.44 -2.67 -14.97
N LYS A 229 -8.58 -2.46 -14.29
CA LYS A 229 -9.09 -3.38 -13.29
C LYS A 229 -9.28 -4.80 -13.83
N LYS A 230 -9.89 -4.92 -15.02
CA LYS A 230 -10.07 -6.23 -15.64
C LYS A 230 -8.75 -6.90 -15.96
N ILE A 231 -7.79 -6.20 -16.58
CA ILE A 231 -6.44 -6.72 -16.86
C ILE A 231 -5.79 -7.23 -15.54
N PHE A 232 -5.90 -6.44 -14.46
CA PHE A 232 -5.33 -6.76 -13.18
C PHE A 232 -6.02 -7.99 -12.54
N GLU A 233 -7.35 -8.03 -12.52
CA GLU A 233 -8.12 -9.14 -11.95
C GLU A 233 -7.96 -10.43 -12.75
N ASP A 234 -7.88 -10.37 -14.09
CA ASP A 234 -7.60 -11.53 -14.96
C ASP A 234 -6.21 -12.14 -14.68
N ARG A 235 -5.23 -11.31 -14.30
CA ARG A 235 -3.85 -11.75 -14.01
C ARG A 235 -3.68 -12.23 -12.57
N TRP A 236 -4.18 -11.48 -11.62
CA TRP A 236 -3.89 -11.65 -10.20
C TRP A 236 -5.07 -12.11 -9.34
N GLY A 237 -6.26 -12.28 -9.93
CA GLY A 237 -7.50 -12.54 -9.23
C GLY A 237 -8.05 -11.31 -8.50
N LYS A 238 -9.25 -11.41 -7.94
CA LYS A 238 -9.89 -10.36 -7.15
C LYS A 238 -9.29 -10.24 -5.75
N LEU A 239 -9.61 -9.14 -5.07
CA LEU A 239 -9.29 -8.97 -3.66
C LEU A 239 -10.16 -9.90 -2.82
N ILE A 240 -9.53 -10.80 -2.05
CA ILE A 240 -10.20 -11.69 -1.10
C ILE A 240 -10.43 -10.96 0.21
N ARG A 241 -11.57 -11.17 0.86
CA ARG A 241 -11.92 -10.60 2.15
C ARG A 241 -12.16 -11.70 3.16
N VAL A 242 -11.36 -11.70 4.21
CA VAL A 242 -11.42 -12.70 5.27
C VAL A 242 -11.84 -12.04 6.58
N LEU A 243 -12.83 -12.64 7.25
CA LEU A 243 -13.12 -12.33 8.64
C LEU A 243 -12.42 -13.37 9.54
N TYR A 244 -11.52 -12.90 10.39
CA TYR A 244 -10.89 -13.69 11.44
C TYR A 244 -11.54 -13.37 12.77
N MET A 245 -12.07 -14.38 13.47
CA MET A 245 -12.71 -14.21 14.76
C MET A 245 -11.93 -14.90 15.86
N ASP A 246 -11.36 -14.10 16.76
CA ASP A 246 -10.72 -14.57 17.97
C ASP A 246 -11.71 -14.57 19.15
N ASN A 247 -12.09 -15.75 19.62
CA ASN A 247 -13.07 -15.92 20.66
C ASN A 247 -12.55 -16.60 21.95
N THR A 248 -11.25 -16.94 21.99
CA THR A 248 -10.70 -17.83 23.00
C THR A 248 -9.73 -17.14 23.96
N ARG A 249 -9.31 -15.90 23.71
CA ARG A 249 -8.09 -15.36 24.30
C ARG A 249 -8.31 -14.23 25.28
N ASP A 250 -7.35 -14.16 26.19
CA ASP A 250 -7.06 -12.96 26.93
C ASP A 250 -6.27 -12.02 26.00
N ILE A 251 -6.84 -10.85 25.68
CA ILE A 251 -6.16 -9.80 24.88
C ILE A 251 -4.81 -9.38 25.46
N TYR A 252 -4.52 -9.79 26.69
CA TYR A 252 -3.25 -9.53 27.38
C TYR A 252 -2.18 -10.59 27.11
N ASP A 253 -2.49 -11.72 26.43
CA ASP A 253 -1.48 -12.69 25.99
C ASP A 253 -0.78 -12.20 24.71
N GLN A 254 0.23 -11.36 24.88
CA GLN A 254 0.97 -10.73 23.81
C GLN A 254 1.68 -11.73 22.89
N VAL A 255 2.10 -12.90 23.39
CA VAL A 255 2.83 -13.89 22.58
C VAL A 255 1.92 -14.55 21.56
N GLU A 256 0.73 -14.95 21.99
CA GLU A 256 -0.24 -15.58 21.09
C GLU A 256 -0.83 -14.58 20.08
N VAL A 257 -1.15 -13.36 20.51
CA VAL A 257 -1.63 -12.28 19.64
C VAL A 257 -0.59 -11.97 18.57
N LYS A 258 0.68 -11.83 18.95
CA LYS A 258 1.77 -11.55 17.98
C LYS A 258 1.94 -12.69 16.98
N ARG A 259 1.91 -13.95 17.42
CA ARG A 259 2.04 -15.11 16.52
C ARG A 259 0.95 -15.16 15.47
N ASP A 260 -0.30 -14.95 15.87
CA ASP A 260 -1.42 -14.99 14.93
C ASP A 260 -1.42 -13.78 14.01
N TYR A 261 -1.02 -12.62 14.52
CA TYR A 261 -0.88 -11.42 13.71
C TYR A 261 0.15 -11.61 12.58
N GLU A 262 1.29 -12.27 12.85
CA GLU A 262 2.27 -12.63 11.81
C GLU A 262 1.66 -13.55 10.73
N ALA A 263 0.85 -14.53 11.14
CA ALA A 263 0.17 -15.40 10.19
C ALA A 263 -0.88 -14.62 9.35
N LEU A 264 -1.59 -13.67 9.96
CA LEU A 264 -2.54 -12.79 9.27
C LEU A 264 -1.83 -11.82 8.31
N LYS A 265 -0.63 -11.31 8.66
CA LYS A 265 0.21 -10.56 7.70
C LYS A 265 0.59 -11.40 6.48
N GLY A 266 0.87 -12.68 6.69
CA GLY A 266 1.09 -13.62 5.58
C GLY A 266 -0.10 -13.69 4.61
N LEU A 267 -1.35 -13.66 5.12
CA LEU A 267 -2.56 -13.55 4.28
C LEU A 267 -2.63 -12.19 3.57
N ALA A 268 -2.41 -11.11 4.31
CA ALA A 268 -2.51 -9.74 3.77
C ALA A 268 -1.50 -9.52 2.62
N ARG A 269 -0.27 -10.05 2.74
CA ARG A 269 0.74 -10.06 1.67
C ARG A 269 0.30 -10.82 0.41
N GLN A 270 -0.69 -11.70 0.52
CA GLN A 270 -1.31 -12.42 -0.61
C GLN A 270 -2.55 -11.71 -1.17
N ARG A 271 -2.72 -10.42 -0.90
CA ARG A 271 -3.87 -9.61 -1.30
C ARG A 271 -5.19 -10.10 -0.68
N VAL A 272 -5.13 -10.34 0.62
CA VAL A 272 -6.32 -10.64 1.43
C VAL A 272 -6.56 -9.48 2.39
N ALA A 273 -7.71 -8.83 2.28
CA ALA A 273 -8.16 -7.89 3.30
C ALA A 273 -8.67 -8.68 4.51
N VAL A 274 -8.00 -8.53 5.64
CA VAL A 274 -8.28 -9.29 6.86
C VAL A 274 -8.99 -8.40 7.89
N HIS A 275 -10.22 -8.75 8.22
CA HIS A 275 -10.96 -8.13 9.32
C HIS A 275 -10.85 -9.02 10.55
N VAL A 276 -10.26 -8.52 11.61
CA VAL A 276 -10.08 -9.25 12.87
C VAL A 276 -11.13 -8.78 13.87
N TRP A 277 -11.98 -9.68 14.32
CA TRP A 277 -12.89 -9.44 15.45
C TRP A 277 -12.34 -10.11 16.69
N ILE A 278 -11.93 -9.32 17.67
CA ILE A 278 -11.54 -9.79 18.99
C ILE A 278 -12.75 -9.70 19.91
N ILE A 279 -13.15 -10.83 20.51
CA ILE A 279 -14.29 -10.88 21.41
C ILE A 279 -13.78 -10.62 22.82
N ASP A 280 -13.96 -9.39 23.29
CA ASP A 280 -13.58 -8.99 24.64
C ASP A 280 -14.62 -9.49 25.66
N ARG A 281 -14.22 -10.48 26.44
CA ARG A 281 -15.03 -11.06 27.53
C ARG A 281 -14.90 -10.30 28.86
N TYR A 282 -13.89 -9.45 28.98
CA TYR A 282 -13.48 -8.85 30.25
C TYR A 282 -13.65 -7.32 30.30
N SER A 283 -14.07 -6.70 29.20
CA SER A 283 -14.26 -5.23 29.13
C SER A 283 -15.48 -4.77 29.96
N THR A 284 -15.31 -4.80 31.27
CA THR A 284 -16.07 -3.94 32.19
C THR A 284 -15.30 -2.68 32.58
N ARG A 285 -14.08 -2.46 32.07
CA ARG A 285 -13.21 -1.32 32.45
C ARG A 285 -12.63 -0.61 31.25
N LYS A 286 -12.83 0.70 31.25
CA LYS A 286 -12.31 1.74 30.37
C LYS A 286 -10.87 1.51 29.89
N GLY A 287 -10.64 1.65 28.59
CA GLY A 287 -9.35 1.99 28.02
C GLY A 287 -8.84 0.98 26.99
N GLY A 288 -8.69 1.41 25.75
CA GLY A 288 -8.09 0.66 24.63
C GLY A 288 -6.58 0.35 24.77
N ALA A 289 -6.07 0.26 25.97
CA ALA A 289 -4.64 0.09 26.27
C ALA A 289 -4.03 -1.25 25.86
N GLY A 290 -4.85 -2.25 25.45
CA GLY A 290 -4.35 -3.56 25.02
C GLY A 290 -3.99 -3.67 23.54
N LEU A 291 -4.50 -2.75 22.72
CA LEU A 291 -4.21 -2.73 21.25
C LEU A 291 -2.95 -1.92 20.92
N ASP A 292 -2.55 -1.00 21.77
CA ASP A 292 -1.39 -0.13 21.53
C ASP A 292 -0.06 -0.90 21.44
N ASN A 293 0.02 -2.10 22.04
CA ASN A 293 1.20 -2.96 22.01
C ASN A 293 1.30 -3.85 20.73
N VAL A 294 0.25 -3.92 19.91
CA VAL A 294 0.30 -4.54 18.57
C VAL A 294 0.84 -3.53 17.53
N GLU A 295 1.12 -2.31 17.99
CA GLU A 295 1.43 -1.16 17.11
C GLU A 295 2.77 -1.22 16.38
N ALA A 296 3.72 -2.04 16.82
CA ALA A 296 5.07 -2.01 16.24
C ALA A 296 5.16 -2.59 14.81
N ASP A 297 4.22 -3.45 14.39
CA ASP A 297 4.29 -4.20 13.12
C ASP A 297 2.95 -4.17 12.36
N LYS A 298 2.33 -3.01 12.20
CA LYS A 298 1.01 -2.85 11.54
C LYS A 298 1.05 -3.23 10.05
N HIS A 299 -0.06 -3.77 9.56
CA HIS A 299 -0.33 -3.97 8.13
C HIS A 299 -1.62 -3.25 7.73
N ALA A 300 -1.59 -2.48 6.64
CA ALA A 300 -2.72 -1.64 6.21
C ALA A 300 -3.98 -2.43 5.86
N ASP A 301 -3.83 -3.65 5.33
CA ASP A 301 -4.96 -4.52 4.95
C ASP A 301 -5.50 -5.37 6.12
N ILE A 302 -5.03 -5.13 7.35
CA ILE A 302 -5.53 -5.80 8.56
C ILE A 302 -6.23 -4.76 9.43
N SER A 303 -7.54 -4.90 9.57
CA SER A 303 -8.33 -4.09 10.51
C SER A 303 -8.71 -4.89 11.74
N ILE A 304 -8.54 -4.32 12.93
CA ILE A 304 -8.87 -4.98 14.21
C ILE A 304 -10.02 -4.25 14.86
N GLU A 305 -11.06 -4.97 15.25
CA GLU A 305 -12.23 -4.43 15.93
C GLU A 305 -12.55 -5.23 17.19
N LEU A 306 -12.73 -4.55 18.31
CA LEU A 306 -13.26 -5.16 19.53
C LEU A 306 -14.75 -5.34 19.45
N ARG A 307 -15.25 -6.53 19.78
CA ARG A 307 -16.68 -6.88 19.73
C ARG A 307 -17.18 -7.38 21.08
N LEU A 308 -18.37 -6.94 21.46
CA LEU A 308 -19.03 -7.39 22.69
C LEU A 308 -19.57 -8.81 22.49
N PRO A 309 -19.35 -9.73 23.46
CA PRO A 309 -19.78 -11.13 23.36
C PRO A 309 -21.27 -11.31 23.13
N ARG A 310 -22.08 -10.41 23.68
CA ARG A 310 -23.57 -10.48 23.56
C ARG A 310 -24.07 -10.19 22.17
N LEU A 311 -23.38 -9.34 21.40
CA LEU A 311 -23.82 -8.86 20.07
C LEU A 311 -23.11 -9.59 18.92
N VAL A 312 -21.96 -10.19 19.16
CA VAL A 312 -21.11 -10.76 18.10
C VAL A 312 -21.83 -11.83 17.27
N ARG A 313 -22.70 -12.62 17.88
CA ARG A 313 -23.47 -13.68 17.18
C ARG A 313 -24.45 -13.07 16.18
N LEU A 314 -25.17 -12.02 16.56
CA LEU A 314 -26.11 -11.30 15.69
C LEU A 314 -25.36 -10.57 14.58
N GLN A 315 -24.21 -9.98 14.91
CA GLN A 315 -23.37 -9.28 13.94
C GLN A 315 -22.77 -10.25 12.91
N LEU A 316 -22.31 -11.43 13.35
CA LEU A 316 -21.83 -12.49 12.45
C LEU A 316 -22.97 -12.97 11.53
N LEU A 317 -24.14 -13.28 12.11
CA LEU A 317 -25.30 -13.69 11.34
C LEU A 317 -25.68 -12.63 10.30
N TRP A 318 -25.70 -11.36 10.70
CA TRP A 318 -25.96 -10.26 9.78
C TRP A 318 -24.89 -10.13 8.68
N ALA A 319 -23.62 -10.30 9.01
CA ALA A 319 -22.53 -10.27 8.03
C ALA A 319 -22.63 -11.41 7.00
N LEU A 320 -23.06 -12.60 7.43
CA LEU A 320 -23.28 -13.77 6.57
C LEU A 320 -24.56 -13.66 5.73
N LEU A 321 -25.61 -13.02 6.26
CA LEU A 321 -26.92 -12.87 5.60
C LEU A 321 -27.04 -11.57 4.77
N ALA A 322 -26.06 -10.67 4.79
CA ALA A 322 -26.09 -9.42 4.05
C ALA A 322 -26.38 -9.63 2.56
N LYS A 323 -27.17 -8.74 1.94
CA LYS A 323 -27.56 -8.83 0.52
C LYS A 323 -26.34 -8.88 -0.42
N LYS A 324 -25.24 -8.18 -0.07
CA LYS A 324 -23.95 -8.27 -0.76
C LYS A 324 -23.02 -9.13 0.08
N LYS A 325 -22.36 -10.10 -0.54
CA LYS A 325 -21.29 -10.91 0.06
C LYS A 325 -20.25 -9.99 0.70
N LYS A 326 -20.11 -10.05 2.01
CA LYS A 326 -19.20 -9.17 2.76
C LYS A 326 -17.81 -9.79 2.91
N TYR A 327 -17.77 -11.12 3.04
CA TYR A 327 -16.54 -11.89 3.19
C TYR A 327 -16.54 -13.10 2.27
N ASP A 328 -15.38 -13.47 1.79
CA ASP A 328 -15.16 -14.66 0.98
C ASP A 328 -14.93 -15.88 1.88
N ALA A 329 -14.25 -15.65 3.01
CA ALA A 329 -14.08 -16.66 4.05
C ALA A 329 -14.26 -16.09 5.46
N VAL A 330 -14.67 -16.94 6.38
CA VAL A 330 -14.71 -16.66 7.82
C VAL A 330 -13.88 -17.71 8.54
N ILE A 331 -12.87 -17.27 9.27
CA ILE A 331 -12.00 -18.13 10.09
C ILE A 331 -12.45 -18.02 11.54
N LEU A 332 -12.85 -19.16 12.14
CA LEU A 332 -13.30 -19.26 13.51
C LEU A 332 -12.40 -20.16 14.32
N GLN A 333 -12.02 -19.73 15.50
CA GLN A 333 -11.40 -20.63 16.48
C GLN A 333 -12.41 -21.64 17.01
N GLN A 334 -11.94 -22.78 17.51
CA GLN A 334 -12.81 -23.85 18.02
C GLN A 334 -13.77 -23.35 19.11
N GLY A 335 -15.02 -23.81 19.06
CA GLY A 335 -16.02 -23.48 20.07
C GLY A 335 -17.44 -23.64 19.57
N PHE A 336 -18.41 -23.22 20.38
CA PHE A 336 -19.83 -23.30 20.07
C PHE A 336 -20.23 -22.56 18.79
N ILE A 337 -19.60 -21.37 18.55
CA ILE A 337 -19.85 -20.56 17.34
C ILE A 337 -19.38 -21.31 16.09
N ALA A 338 -18.23 -22.01 16.16
CA ALA A 338 -17.71 -22.80 15.04
C ALA A 338 -18.63 -23.96 14.67
N ARG A 339 -19.29 -24.60 15.65
CA ARG A 339 -20.28 -25.67 15.40
C ARG A 339 -21.55 -25.13 14.75
N LEU A 340 -22.07 -24.00 15.20
CA LEU A 340 -23.22 -23.31 14.58
C LEU A 340 -22.90 -22.82 13.16
N ALA A 341 -21.74 -22.24 12.98
CA ALA A 341 -21.33 -21.68 11.71
C ALA A 341 -21.00 -22.74 10.65
N GLY A 342 -20.51 -23.91 11.05
CA GLY A 342 -20.38 -25.06 10.14
C GLY A 342 -21.70 -25.50 9.51
N PHE A 343 -22.84 -25.27 10.21
CA PHE A 343 -24.18 -25.51 9.67
C PHE A 343 -24.59 -24.44 8.62
N PHE A 344 -24.02 -23.23 8.68
CA PHE A 344 -24.30 -22.12 7.76
C PHE A 344 -23.20 -21.91 6.72
N GLY A 345 -22.15 -22.71 6.70
CA GLY A 345 -20.92 -22.52 5.93
C GLY A 345 -21.07 -22.49 4.42
N SER A 346 -22.23 -22.87 3.90
CA SER A 346 -22.54 -22.79 2.47
C SER A 346 -23.51 -21.66 2.11
N PHE A 347 -23.78 -20.72 3.02
CA PHE A 347 -24.76 -19.67 2.78
C PHE A 347 -24.10 -18.53 1.97
N ARG A 348 -24.62 -18.27 0.75
CA ARG A 348 -24.23 -17.17 -0.15
C ARG A 348 -22.75 -17.14 -0.57
N GLY A 349 -22.11 -18.30 -0.67
CA GLY A 349 -20.75 -18.39 -1.18
C GLY A 349 -19.65 -17.96 -0.20
N THR A 350 -19.97 -17.64 1.05
CA THR A 350 -18.97 -17.45 2.11
C THR A 350 -18.63 -18.80 2.72
N GLU A 351 -17.35 -19.18 2.70
CA GLU A 351 -16.90 -20.44 3.28
C GLU A 351 -16.40 -20.25 4.71
N ILE A 352 -16.65 -21.22 5.57
CA ILE A 352 -16.26 -21.19 6.99
C ILE A 352 -15.14 -22.16 7.23
N PHE A 353 -14.06 -21.67 7.83
CA PHE A 353 -12.90 -22.43 8.24
C PHE A 353 -12.78 -22.47 9.75
N ILE A 354 -12.44 -23.63 10.28
CA ILE A 354 -12.19 -23.82 11.70
C ILE A 354 -10.69 -23.85 11.93
N LEU A 355 -10.19 -22.89 12.71
CA LEU A 355 -8.80 -22.85 13.13
C LEU A 355 -8.60 -23.88 14.26
N ARG A 356 -7.80 -24.87 14.02
CA ARG A 356 -7.13 -25.71 15.04
C ARG A 356 -5.68 -25.22 15.15
N PRO A 357 -4.94 -25.58 16.19
CA PRO A 357 -3.58 -25.08 16.32
C PRO A 357 -2.84 -25.14 14.97
N GLU A 358 -2.56 -23.95 14.40
CA GLU A 358 -1.82 -23.72 13.15
C GLU A 358 -2.47 -24.26 11.85
N ARG A 359 -3.65 -24.90 11.89
CA ARG A 359 -4.32 -25.48 10.70
C ARG A 359 -5.72 -24.94 10.52
N LEU A 360 -6.04 -24.54 9.30
CA LEU A 360 -7.39 -24.19 8.87
C LEU A 360 -8.06 -25.42 8.27
N ILE A 361 -9.25 -25.76 8.71
CA ILE A 361 -10.05 -26.88 8.19
C ILE A 361 -11.31 -26.28 7.56
N SER A 362 -11.50 -26.52 6.26
CA SER A 362 -12.75 -26.15 5.57
C SER A 362 -13.95 -26.85 6.19
N GLY A 363 -14.96 -26.09 6.55
CA GLY A 363 -16.23 -26.63 7.01
C GLY A 363 -17.05 -27.30 5.89
N LYS A 364 -16.73 -26.99 4.62
CA LYS A 364 -17.44 -27.49 3.44
C LYS A 364 -16.79 -28.75 2.86
N SER A 365 -15.48 -28.70 2.56
CA SER A 365 -14.74 -29.77 1.88
C SER A 365 -13.95 -30.66 2.85
N GLY A 366 -13.64 -30.17 4.05
CA GLY A 366 -12.73 -30.83 4.98
C GLY A 366 -11.24 -30.63 4.65
N ASP A 367 -10.91 -29.85 3.61
CA ASP A 367 -9.54 -29.55 3.24
C ASP A 367 -8.79 -28.84 4.38
N ILE A 368 -7.51 -29.12 4.49
CA ILE A 368 -6.65 -28.62 5.57
C ILE A 368 -5.57 -27.73 5.00
N PHE A 369 -5.44 -26.52 5.55
CA PHE A 369 -4.44 -25.54 5.16
C PHE A 369 -3.59 -25.12 6.37
N ASP A 370 -2.32 -24.82 6.12
CA ASP A 370 -1.41 -24.24 7.13
C ASP A 370 -1.49 -22.70 7.06
N LEU A 371 -1.90 -22.08 8.15
CA LEU A 371 -2.01 -20.62 8.21
C LEU A 371 -0.64 -19.92 8.10
N LYS A 372 0.45 -20.60 8.47
CA LYS A 372 1.83 -20.10 8.30
C LYS A 372 2.30 -20.15 6.85
N LYS A 373 1.63 -20.92 6.00
CA LYS A 373 1.88 -21.03 4.56
C LYS A 373 0.59 -20.66 3.81
N PRO A 374 0.22 -19.38 3.75
CA PRO A 374 -1.12 -18.95 3.33
C PRO A 374 -1.41 -19.15 1.82
N ALA A 375 -0.40 -19.25 0.97
CA ALA A 375 -0.58 -19.30 -0.47
C ALA A 375 -1.53 -20.43 -0.95
N PRO A 376 -1.44 -21.68 -0.50
CA PRO A 376 -2.40 -22.73 -0.89
C PRO A 376 -3.83 -22.43 -0.47
N PHE A 377 -4.04 -21.81 0.70
CA PHE A 377 -5.35 -21.40 1.18
C PHE A 377 -5.95 -20.29 0.32
N VAL A 378 -5.14 -19.28 -0.01
CA VAL A 378 -5.58 -18.17 -0.87
C VAL A 378 -5.89 -18.66 -2.29
N GLU A 379 -5.08 -19.58 -2.83
CA GLU A 379 -5.33 -20.21 -4.13
C GLU A 379 -6.64 -21.01 -4.14
N TYR A 380 -6.91 -21.75 -3.07
CA TYR A 380 -8.17 -22.48 -2.90
C TYR A 380 -9.36 -21.52 -2.93
N LEU A 381 -9.30 -20.39 -2.18
CA LEU A 381 -10.36 -19.41 -2.17
C LEU A 381 -10.60 -18.79 -3.56
N ARG A 382 -9.52 -18.48 -4.30
CA ARG A 382 -9.62 -17.93 -5.67
C ARG A 382 -10.25 -18.89 -6.67
N LYS A 383 -10.01 -20.20 -6.54
CA LYS A 383 -10.61 -21.22 -7.43
C LYS A 383 -12.09 -21.47 -7.15
N ASN A 384 -12.59 -21.08 -5.96
CA ASN A 384 -13.96 -21.33 -5.53
C ASN A 384 -14.81 -20.03 -5.51
N GLU A 385 -14.29 -18.90 -6.02
CA GLU A 385 -15.08 -17.69 -6.31
C GLU A 385 -15.96 -17.88 -7.54
#